data_6531cab64d3a6f414d6d30234ce5bee0
#
_entry.id   6531cab64d3a6f414d6d30234ce5bee0
#
_cell.length_a   1.000
_cell.length_b   1.000
_cell.length_c   1.000
_cell.angle_alpha   90.00
_cell.angle_beta   90.00
_cell.angle_gamma   90.00
#
_symmetry.space_group_name_H-M   'P 1'
#
loop_
_entity.id
_entity.type
_entity.pdbx_description
1 polymer ?
#
loop_
_entity_poly.entity_id
_entity_poly.type
_entity_poly.pdbx_seq_one_letter_code
_entity_poly.pdbx_strand_id
1 'polypeptide(L)'
;MPRIVFLTAALFFVPSAVLGMVTPLVVKLNLRDLDHAGDVVGKIYAISTAGAIFGVFITGFVLVQWLGTRQTILLVALILVGMSLAFGGLWRVRMPTMPMIVLFVGIGGFSSISGDLNSGCLKESNYFCIQVTDDIVDGRHKVKALHLDKLLHSYVSLEDPTLLAYNYEKVFSELITLVAQRDPGFRTLIIGGGGYTVPRYLETLYPESTVVVIEIDPAVTRVAFDHLGLPRDTRIVTYNEDARMTVPKLNSGQYALVIGDAFNDLSVPYHLTTREFNEQIAGLLTPDGIYAVNVVDKFQSGRFARAFVHTLKETFPNVYVIREDDNWPDDGQKTHVVAASVRPLSYESLRNANIQAGRGALISHFMPDESMERWLNARKRVLLTDDRAPVDNMLAALHLEGTGPSRASTHYNYGVELEAQGRTEDAIAAYSEAIRLDPGLSQAYNNRGLPYIKLGEYLRANQESDHAIRIDPRLAQAYNNRGFSYSNLGQYQKAILDYDEAIRLNPRFALAYSNRGSAHDEMSKPQKAIDDFDRAILFDPRLDGAYVNRGYVYLNTGDLEKAIDDFDNAIGLDPRLVLAYVNRALAYTLQGNDAKSRDDAAIAIELGFDVV
;
A
#
# COMPACT_ATOMS: atom_id res chain seq x y z
N MET A 1 2.60 -5.46 17.35
CA MET A 1 4.03 -5.51 16.98
C MET A 1 4.97 -5.91 18.15
N PRO A 2 5.09 -5.22 19.30
CA PRO A 2 6.07 -5.61 20.34
C PRO A 2 5.88 -7.04 20.88
N ARG A 3 4.65 -7.50 21.04
CA ARG A 3 4.35 -8.88 21.49
C ARG A 3 4.77 -9.95 20.47
N ILE A 4 4.58 -9.70 19.18
CA ILE A 4 4.99 -10.62 18.11
C ILE A 4 6.51 -10.67 18.02
N VAL A 5 7.18 -9.50 18.01
CA VAL A 5 8.65 -9.43 18.01
C VAL A 5 9.25 -10.09 19.24
N PHE A 6 8.67 -9.88 20.42
CA PHE A 6 9.13 -10.51 21.66
C PHE A 6 8.91 -12.03 21.64
N LEU A 7 7.73 -12.50 21.21
CA LEU A 7 7.43 -13.94 21.07
C LEU A 7 8.32 -14.58 20.00
N THR A 8 8.50 -13.93 18.86
CA THR A 8 9.38 -14.41 17.78
C THR A 8 10.84 -14.44 18.26
N ALA A 9 11.31 -13.38 18.90
CA ALA A 9 12.65 -13.34 19.46
C ALA A 9 12.85 -14.41 20.54
N ALA A 10 11.90 -14.60 21.46
CA ALA A 10 11.97 -15.64 22.48
C ALA A 10 11.91 -17.05 21.88
N LEU A 11 11.06 -17.26 20.87
CA LEU A 11 10.91 -18.57 20.19
C LEU A 11 12.12 -18.93 19.31
N PHE A 12 12.78 -17.96 18.69
CA PHE A 12 13.90 -18.22 17.78
C PHE A 12 15.26 -17.94 18.41
N PHE A 13 15.41 -16.86 19.18
CA PHE A 13 16.70 -16.47 19.75
C PHE A 13 17.18 -17.46 20.82
N VAL A 14 16.31 -17.88 21.73
CA VAL A 14 16.68 -18.80 22.82
C VAL A 14 17.03 -20.19 22.27
N PRO A 15 16.24 -20.84 21.40
CA PRO A 15 16.63 -22.10 20.78
C PRO A 15 17.88 -22.01 19.92
N SER A 16 18.04 -20.92 19.16
CA SER A 16 19.22 -20.69 18.32
C SER A 16 20.48 -20.48 19.14
N ALA A 17 20.40 -19.76 20.26
CA ALA A 17 21.52 -19.57 21.18
C ALA A 17 21.91 -20.91 21.86
N VAL A 18 20.91 -21.71 22.27
CA VAL A 18 21.16 -23.06 22.85
C VAL A 18 21.77 -23.99 21.81
N LEU A 19 21.25 -23.99 20.56
CA LEU A 19 21.82 -24.78 19.46
C LEU A 19 23.23 -24.32 19.10
N GLY A 20 23.49 -23.01 19.12
CA GLY A 20 24.84 -22.45 18.90
C GLY A 20 25.85 -22.90 19.97
N MET A 21 25.43 -23.17 21.20
CA MET A 21 26.28 -23.71 22.27
C MET A 21 26.47 -25.23 22.19
N VAL A 22 25.59 -25.95 21.51
CA VAL A 22 25.68 -27.42 21.39
C VAL A 22 26.93 -27.83 20.60
N THR A 23 27.23 -27.20 19.50
CA THR A 23 28.38 -27.55 18.65
C THR A 23 29.72 -27.44 19.38
N PRO A 24 30.06 -26.33 20.05
CA PRO A 24 31.28 -26.25 20.86
C PRO A 24 31.33 -27.27 22.02
N LEU A 25 30.18 -27.55 22.65
CA LEU A 25 30.07 -28.51 23.73
C LEU A 25 30.30 -29.95 23.25
N VAL A 26 29.70 -30.32 22.12
CA VAL A 26 29.88 -31.65 21.49
C VAL A 26 31.31 -31.83 21.01
N VAL A 27 31.93 -30.80 20.46
CA VAL A 27 33.36 -30.80 20.11
C VAL A 27 34.21 -31.04 21.35
N LYS A 28 33.98 -30.29 22.44
CA LYS A 28 34.72 -30.44 23.72
C LYS A 28 34.57 -31.82 24.34
N LEU A 29 33.37 -32.41 24.27
CA LEU A 29 33.10 -33.75 24.84
C LEU A 29 33.68 -34.91 24.01
N ASN A 30 33.87 -34.72 22.69
CA ASN A 30 34.40 -35.74 21.80
C ASN A 30 35.91 -35.60 21.51
N LEU A 31 36.52 -34.49 21.90
CA LEU A 31 37.97 -34.29 21.82
C LEU A 31 38.66 -35.04 22.94
N ARG A 32 39.21 -36.24 22.60
CA ARG A 32 40.05 -37.06 23.51
C ARG A 32 41.54 -36.80 23.29
N ASP A 33 41.91 -36.29 22.14
CA ASP A 33 43.28 -36.02 21.74
C ASP A 33 43.34 -34.86 20.75
N LEU A 34 44.38 -34.03 20.83
CA LEU A 34 44.56 -32.86 19.96
C LEU A 34 44.99 -33.24 18.54
N ASP A 35 45.64 -34.39 18.36
CA ASP A 35 46.12 -34.86 17.06
C ASP A 35 44.98 -35.21 16.08
N HIS A 36 43.78 -35.52 16.59
CA HIS A 36 42.60 -35.85 15.79
C HIS A 36 41.54 -34.74 15.80
N ALA A 37 41.85 -33.56 16.37
CA ALA A 37 40.89 -32.47 16.58
C ALA A 37 40.25 -32.00 15.27
N GLY A 38 41.04 -31.91 14.18
CA GLY A 38 40.55 -31.45 12.87
C GLY A 38 39.50 -32.36 12.24
N ASP A 39 39.70 -33.70 12.34
CA ASP A 39 38.75 -34.68 11.79
C ASP A 39 37.41 -34.71 12.59
N VAL A 40 37.49 -34.63 13.92
CA VAL A 40 36.32 -34.60 14.79
C VAL A 40 35.51 -33.33 14.57
N VAL A 41 36.17 -32.17 14.52
CA VAL A 41 35.53 -30.88 14.28
C VAL A 41 34.90 -30.87 12.89
N GLY A 42 35.63 -31.31 11.85
CA GLY A 42 35.14 -31.38 10.48
C GLY A 42 33.87 -32.23 10.34
N LYS A 43 33.85 -33.43 10.95
CA LYS A 43 32.68 -34.33 10.95
C LYS A 43 31.47 -33.70 11.65
N ILE A 44 31.68 -33.06 12.80
CA ILE A 44 30.59 -32.44 13.56
C ILE A 44 29.99 -31.27 12.76
N TYR A 45 30.83 -30.44 12.15
CA TYR A 45 30.33 -29.34 11.31
C TYR A 45 29.61 -29.83 10.05
N ALA A 46 30.12 -30.85 9.38
CA ALA A 46 29.49 -31.45 8.20
C ALA A 46 28.10 -32.02 8.53
N ILE A 47 27.97 -32.78 9.64
CA ILE A 47 26.70 -33.34 10.09
C ILE A 47 25.73 -32.23 10.51
N SER A 48 26.22 -31.19 11.21
CA SER A 48 25.39 -30.05 11.64
C SER A 48 24.86 -29.28 10.42
N THR A 49 25.71 -29.03 9.42
CA THR A 49 25.32 -28.33 8.18
C THR A 49 24.32 -29.16 7.38
N ALA A 50 24.56 -30.46 7.20
CA ALA A 50 23.63 -31.36 6.53
C ALA A 50 22.28 -31.41 7.25
N GLY A 51 22.29 -31.48 8.58
CA GLY A 51 21.07 -31.46 9.42
C GLY A 51 20.30 -30.13 9.29
N ALA A 52 21.01 -29.01 9.23
CA ALA A 52 20.38 -27.70 9.05
C ALA A 52 19.72 -27.58 7.66
N ILE A 53 20.38 -27.99 6.59
CA ILE A 53 19.83 -27.99 5.22
C ILE A 53 18.59 -28.90 5.17
N PHE A 54 18.68 -30.12 5.69
CA PHE A 54 17.58 -31.07 5.72
C PHE A 54 16.40 -30.55 6.56
N GLY A 55 16.68 -29.93 7.72
CA GLY A 55 15.68 -29.32 8.58
C GLY A 55 14.92 -28.18 7.90
N VAL A 56 15.63 -27.30 7.18
CA VAL A 56 15.00 -26.22 6.41
C VAL A 56 14.09 -26.77 5.31
N PHE A 57 14.57 -27.80 4.58
CA PHE A 57 13.79 -28.46 3.53
C PHE A 57 12.51 -29.12 4.08
N ILE A 58 12.63 -29.92 5.14
CA ILE A 58 11.46 -30.59 5.75
C ILE A 58 10.49 -29.54 6.31
N THR A 59 11.01 -28.53 7.01
CA THR A 59 10.14 -27.50 7.60
C THR A 59 9.40 -26.73 6.53
N GLY A 60 10.09 -26.23 5.51
CA GLY A 60 9.49 -25.41 4.45
C GLY A 60 8.55 -26.18 3.53
N PHE A 61 8.97 -27.35 3.04
CA PHE A 61 8.23 -28.07 2.00
C PHE A 61 7.29 -29.17 2.52
N VAL A 62 7.45 -29.63 3.75
CA VAL A 62 6.63 -30.71 4.31
C VAL A 62 5.79 -30.23 5.49
N LEU A 63 6.44 -29.73 6.55
CA LEU A 63 5.73 -29.44 7.79
C LEU A 63 4.81 -28.23 7.66
N VAL A 64 5.26 -27.15 7.03
CA VAL A 64 4.41 -25.95 6.81
C VAL A 64 3.22 -26.30 5.92
N GLN A 65 3.45 -27.11 4.89
CA GLN A 65 2.38 -27.51 3.97
C GLN A 65 1.31 -28.42 4.62
N TRP A 66 1.70 -29.26 5.59
CA TRP A 66 0.79 -30.24 6.21
C TRP A 66 0.17 -29.74 7.51
N LEU A 67 0.93 -29.00 8.30
CA LEU A 67 0.54 -28.57 9.64
C LEU A 67 0.22 -27.06 9.72
N GLY A 68 0.68 -26.28 8.73
CA GLY A 68 0.67 -24.83 8.79
C GLY A 68 1.83 -24.28 9.64
N THR A 69 2.11 -22.97 9.48
CA THR A 69 3.27 -22.33 10.09
C THR A 69 3.26 -22.37 11.62
N ARG A 70 2.11 -22.09 12.23
CA ARG A 70 1.97 -22.03 13.70
C ARG A 70 2.14 -23.38 14.35
N GLN A 71 1.52 -24.43 13.83
CA GLN A 71 1.61 -25.78 14.35
C GLN A 71 3.02 -26.36 14.14
N THR A 72 3.68 -26.02 13.03
CA THR A 72 5.07 -26.38 12.77
C THR A 72 6.01 -25.76 13.79
N ILE A 73 5.85 -24.47 14.11
CA ILE A 73 6.64 -23.80 15.15
C ILE A 73 6.44 -24.47 16.51
N LEU A 74 5.21 -24.79 16.87
CA LEU A 74 4.89 -25.48 18.13
C LEU A 74 5.52 -26.87 18.18
N LEU A 75 5.44 -27.64 17.09
CA LEU A 75 6.05 -28.98 16.99
C LEU A 75 7.56 -28.89 17.14
N VAL A 76 8.22 -27.97 16.44
CA VAL A 76 9.67 -27.77 16.55
C VAL A 76 10.05 -27.35 17.98
N ALA A 77 9.30 -26.44 18.59
CA ALA A 77 9.53 -26.05 19.99
C ALA A 77 9.39 -27.24 20.96
N LEU A 78 8.36 -28.08 20.79
CA LEU A 78 8.17 -29.28 21.61
C LEU A 78 9.30 -30.31 21.42
N ILE A 79 9.77 -30.51 20.19
CA ILE A 79 10.92 -31.38 19.90
C ILE A 79 12.18 -30.84 20.59
N LEU A 80 12.45 -29.53 20.51
CA LEU A 80 13.62 -28.93 21.16
C LEU A 80 13.55 -29.02 22.69
N VAL A 81 12.38 -28.83 23.29
CA VAL A 81 12.17 -29.04 24.72
C VAL A 81 12.40 -30.51 25.09
N GLY A 82 11.84 -31.45 24.32
CA GLY A 82 12.05 -32.90 24.54
C GLY A 82 13.52 -33.30 24.43
N MET A 83 14.24 -32.79 23.45
CA MET A 83 15.69 -33.01 23.30
C MET A 83 16.47 -32.41 24.48
N SER A 84 16.13 -31.21 24.91
CA SER A 84 16.75 -30.57 26.08
C SER A 84 16.55 -31.36 27.35
N LEU A 85 15.36 -31.96 27.56
CA LEU A 85 15.07 -32.87 28.69
C LEU A 85 15.84 -34.19 28.59
N ALA A 86 15.89 -34.79 27.37
CA ALA A 86 16.53 -36.08 27.15
C ALA A 86 18.06 -36.02 27.26
N PHE A 87 18.68 -34.97 26.69
CA PHE A 87 20.14 -34.88 26.58
C PHE A 87 20.77 -33.85 27.51
N GLY A 88 20.00 -32.93 28.08
CA GLY A 88 20.52 -31.79 28.87
C GLY A 88 20.91 -32.11 30.30
N GLY A 89 20.72 -33.34 30.78
CA GLY A 89 21.04 -33.72 32.17
C GLY A 89 20.30 -32.88 33.23
N LEU A 90 19.22 -32.23 32.88
CA LEU A 90 18.43 -31.31 33.71
C LEU A 90 17.89 -31.94 35.00
N TRP A 91 17.86 -33.27 35.06
CA TRP A 91 17.52 -34.03 36.27
C TRP A 91 18.58 -33.92 37.38
N ARG A 92 19.79 -33.43 37.05
CA ARG A 92 20.91 -33.31 38.02
C ARG A 92 21.17 -31.88 38.49
N VAL A 93 20.56 -30.86 37.85
CA VAL A 93 20.81 -29.46 38.21
C VAL A 93 19.61 -28.91 38.99
N ARG A 94 19.82 -28.61 40.26
CA ARG A 94 18.88 -27.89 41.14
C ARG A 94 18.83 -26.40 40.75
N MET A 95 18.43 -26.07 39.54
CA MET A 95 18.38 -24.66 39.06
C MET A 95 17.01 -24.31 38.47
N PRO A 96 16.64 -23.03 38.40
CA PRO A 96 15.27 -22.49 38.14
C PRO A 96 14.77 -22.67 36.70
N THR A 97 15.08 -23.77 36.05
CA THR A 97 14.63 -24.12 34.70
C THR A 97 13.20 -24.62 34.64
N MET A 98 12.69 -25.17 35.78
CA MET A 98 11.27 -25.57 35.91
C MET A 98 10.30 -24.42 35.63
N PRO A 99 10.49 -23.19 36.14
CA PRO A 99 9.59 -22.07 35.81
C PRO A 99 9.58 -21.68 34.32
N MET A 100 10.72 -21.82 33.62
CA MET A 100 10.77 -21.53 32.17
C MET A 100 10.02 -22.59 31.35
N ILE A 101 10.14 -23.86 31.68
CA ILE A 101 9.40 -24.95 31.02
C ILE A 101 7.91 -24.81 31.29
N VAL A 102 7.52 -24.54 32.55
CA VAL A 102 6.12 -24.28 32.92
C VAL A 102 5.60 -23.02 32.25
N LEU A 103 6.41 -21.96 32.11
CA LEU A 103 6.05 -20.76 31.40
C LEU A 103 5.84 -21.03 29.89
N PHE A 104 6.71 -21.80 29.25
CA PHE A 104 6.59 -22.16 27.82
C PHE A 104 5.37 -23.07 27.56
N VAL A 105 5.16 -24.10 28.39
CA VAL A 105 3.98 -24.98 28.28
C VAL A 105 2.71 -24.23 28.66
N GLY A 106 2.78 -23.31 29.64
CA GLY A 106 1.67 -22.43 30.02
C GLY A 106 1.30 -21.44 28.94
N ILE A 107 2.26 -20.81 28.31
CA ILE A 107 2.03 -19.88 27.17
C ILE A 107 1.48 -20.64 25.95
N GLY A 108 2.06 -21.80 25.61
CA GLY A 108 1.58 -22.64 24.52
C GLY A 108 0.17 -23.19 24.77
N GLY A 109 -0.11 -23.64 26.01
CA GLY A 109 -1.42 -24.10 26.44
C GLY A 109 -2.46 -22.98 26.47
N PHE A 110 -2.10 -21.79 26.98
CA PHE A 110 -2.98 -20.62 27.01
C PHE A 110 -3.30 -20.13 25.58
N SER A 111 -2.30 -20.05 24.70
CA SER A 111 -2.50 -19.69 23.30
C SER A 111 -3.35 -20.69 22.51
N SER A 112 -3.28 -21.99 22.87
CA SER A 112 -4.17 -23.02 22.30
C SER A 112 -5.62 -22.88 22.78
N ILE A 113 -5.81 -22.53 24.07
CA ILE A 113 -7.15 -22.35 24.67
C ILE A 113 -7.78 -21.02 24.23
N SER A 114 -6.99 -19.97 24.04
CA SER A 114 -7.46 -18.66 23.56
C SER A 114 -7.79 -18.62 22.07
N GLY A 115 -7.53 -19.69 21.32
CA GLY A 115 -7.70 -19.72 19.87
C GLY A 115 -6.64 -18.93 19.09
N ASP A 116 -5.67 -18.31 19.77
CA ASP A 116 -4.60 -17.51 19.13
C ASP A 116 -3.66 -18.36 18.24
N LEU A 117 -3.67 -19.69 18.41
CA LEU A 117 -2.92 -20.63 17.57
C LEU A 117 -3.70 -21.08 16.34
N ASN A 118 -5.01 -20.85 16.26
CA ASN A 118 -5.72 -21.03 15.02
C ASN A 118 -5.29 -19.92 14.04
N SER A 119 -4.66 -20.31 12.93
CA SER A 119 -4.53 -19.43 11.80
C SER A 119 -5.96 -19.07 11.41
N GLY A 120 -6.34 -17.83 11.26
CA GLY A 120 -7.66 -17.47 10.69
C GLY A 120 -7.84 -18.04 9.27
N CYS A 121 -6.89 -18.82 8.77
CA CYS A 121 -6.86 -19.43 7.46
C CYS A 121 -7.74 -20.68 7.42
N LEU A 122 -8.58 -20.79 6.41
CA LEU A 122 -9.25 -22.05 6.05
C LEU A 122 -8.20 -23.07 5.61
N LYS A 123 -7.17 -22.60 4.87
CA LYS A 123 -6.03 -23.40 4.42
C LYS A 123 -4.77 -22.54 4.32
N GLU A 124 -3.66 -23.00 4.87
CA GLU A 124 -2.32 -22.48 4.54
C GLU A 124 -1.73 -23.29 3.39
N SER A 125 -1.18 -22.62 2.41
CA SER A 125 -0.44 -23.21 1.30
C SER A 125 1.01 -22.72 1.29
N ASN A 126 1.78 -23.11 0.26
CA ASN A 126 3.13 -22.58 0.06
C ASN A 126 3.13 -21.10 -0.40
N TYR A 127 1.98 -20.59 -0.80
CA TYR A 127 1.82 -19.26 -1.37
C TYR A 127 1.02 -18.34 -0.45
N PHE A 128 -0.12 -18.81 0.10
CA PHE A 128 -1.11 -17.96 0.76
C PHE A 128 -1.71 -18.59 2.02
N CYS A 129 -2.15 -17.72 2.93
CA CYS A 129 -3.18 -18.02 3.92
C CYS A 129 -4.55 -17.80 3.26
N ILE A 130 -5.26 -18.87 2.93
CA ILE A 130 -6.54 -18.82 2.22
C ILE A 130 -7.67 -18.74 3.24
N GLN A 131 -8.54 -17.74 3.10
CA GLN A 131 -9.76 -17.56 3.90
C GLN A 131 -10.96 -17.42 2.97
N VAL A 132 -12.10 -17.96 3.40
CA VAL A 132 -13.39 -17.77 2.72
C VAL A 132 -14.38 -17.27 3.77
N THR A 133 -14.99 -16.12 3.49
CA THR A 133 -15.99 -15.51 4.36
C THR A 133 -17.29 -15.28 3.61
N ASP A 134 -18.40 -15.18 4.34
CA ASP A 134 -19.67 -14.76 3.75
C ASP A 134 -19.73 -13.24 3.67
N ASP A 135 -20.21 -12.71 2.56
CA ASP A 135 -20.38 -11.28 2.32
C ASP A 135 -21.62 -10.99 1.48
N ILE A 136 -21.96 -9.71 1.32
CA ILE A 136 -23.07 -9.24 0.52
C ILE A 136 -22.59 -8.15 -0.43
N VAL A 137 -22.75 -8.37 -1.73
CA VAL A 137 -22.46 -7.38 -2.77
C VAL A 137 -23.75 -6.68 -3.21
N ASP A 138 -23.66 -5.34 -3.45
CA ASP A 138 -24.79 -4.49 -3.87
C ASP A 138 -26.02 -4.55 -2.94
N GLY A 139 -25.82 -4.89 -1.67
CA GLY A 139 -26.88 -4.99 -0.66
C GLY A 139 -27.91 -6.11 -0.91
N ARG A 140 -27.69 -7.00 -1.90
CA ARG A 140 -28.66 -8.01 -2.31
C ARG A 140 -28.05 -9.40 -2.54
N HIS A 141 -26.88 -9.48 -3.16
CA HIS A 141 -26.31 -10.74 -3.57
C HIS A 141 -25.41 -11.31 -2.48
N LYS A 142 -25.77 -12.46 -1.95
CA LYS A 142 -24.93 -13.23 -1.03
C LYS A 142 -23.77 -13.85 -1.83
N VAL A 143 -22.56 -13.63 -1.37
CA VAL A 143 -21.34 -14.10 -2.02
C VAL A 143 -20.38 -14.70 -1.01
N LYS A 144 -19.49 -15.55 -1.50
CA LYS A 144 -18.28 -15.97 -0.78
C LYS A 144 -17.15 -15.04 -1.17
N ALA A 145 -16.50 -14.45 -0.19
CA ALA A 145 -15.34 -13.60 -0.36
C ALA A 145 -14.07 -14.45 -0.15
N LEU A 146 -13.25 -14.57 -1.19
CA LEU A 146 -11.96 -15.25 -1.14
C LEU A 146 -10.88 -14.24 -0.74
N HIS A 147 -10.23 -14.51 0.37
CA HIS A 147 -9.06 -13.75 0.80
C HIS A 147 -7.80 -14.62 0.66
N LEU A 148 -6.77 -14.05 0.03
CA LEU A 148 -5.42 -14.60 0.01
C LEU A 148 -4.55 -13.68 0.85
N ASP A 149 -4.02 -14.19 1.97
CA ASP A 149 -3.40 -13.43 3.03
C ASP A 149 -4.36 -12.38 3.63
N LYS A 150 -4.11 -11.11 3.40
CA LYS A 150 -4.93 -10.00 3.92
C LYS A 150 -5.82 -9.36 2.85
N LEU A 151 -5.65 -9.74 1.58
CA LEU A 151 -6.35 -9.11 0.47
C LEU A 151 -7.56 -9.93 0.03
N LEU A 152 -8.60 -9.21 -0.28
CA LEU A 152 -9.77 -9.75 -0.93
C LEU A 152 -9.51 -9.90 -2.44
N HIS A 153 -9.48 -11.13 -2.92
CA HIS A 153 -9.17 -11.45 -4.31
C HIS A 153 -10.40 -11.68 -5.18
N SER A 154 -11.47 -12.27 -4.64
CA SER A 154 -12.64 -12.57 -5.44
C SER A 154 -13.92 -12.58 -4.61
N TYR A 155 -15.00 -12.14 -5.20
CA TYR A 155 -16.36 -12.41 -4.75
C TYR A 155 -17.01 -13.47 -5.64
N VAL A 156 -17.55 -14.51 -5.04
CA VAL A 156 -18.11 -15.65 -5.77
C VAL A 156 -19.53 -15.90 -5.31
N SER A 157 -20.51 -15.76 -6.22
CA SER A 157 -21.88 -16.19 -5.96
C SER A 157 -22.00 -17.71 -6.13
N LEU A 158 -22.59 -18.37 -5.12
CA LEU A 158 -22.94 -19.80 -5.23
C LEU A 158 -24.25 -20.00 -5.97
N GLU A 159 -25.14 -18.99 -5.95
CA GLU A 159 -26.49 -19.04 -6.55
C GLU A 159 -26.45 -18.61 -8.01
N ASP A 160 -25.64 -17.62 -8.35
CA ASP A 160 -25.52 -17.08 -9.71
C ASP A 160 -24.05 -17.08 -10.18
N PRO A 161 -23.64 -18.08 -10.98
CA PRO A 161 -22.28 -18.16 -11.52
C PRO A 161 -21.96 -17.05 -12.55
N THR A 162 -22.96 -16.27 -12.97
CA THR A 162 -22.78 -15.17 -13.93
C THR A 162 -22.59 -13.82 -13.25
N LEU A 163 -22.68 -13.74 -11.92
CA LEU A 163 -22.45 -12.52 -11.14
C LEU A 163 -20.96 -12.15 -11.19
N LEU A 164 -20.66 -10.99 -11.74
CA LEU A 164 -19.34 -10.35 -11.74
C LEU A 164 -19.39 -9.16 -10.80
N ALA A 165 -18.71 -9.26 -9.67
CA ALA A 165 -18.76 -8.24 -8.62
C ALA A 165 -17.84 -7.07 -8.91
N TYR A 166 -16.65 -7.34 -9.46
CA TYR A 166 -15.68 -6.32 -9.77
C TYR A 166 -15.89 -5.71 -11.16
N ASN A 167 -15.63 -4.42 -11.27
CA ASN A 167 -15.83 -3.72 -12.55
C ASN A 167 -14.83 -4.16 -13.63
N TYR A 168 -13.59 -4.53 -13.26
CA TYR A 168 -12.65 -5.09 -14.25
C TYR A 168 -13.13 -6.44 -14.83
N GLU A 169 -13.79 -7.27 -14.01
CA GLU A 169 -14.42 -8.52 -14.50
C GLU A 169 -15.54 -8.22 -15.49
N LYS A 170 -16.30 -7.14 -15.27
CA LYS A 170 -17.33 -6.68 -16.23
C LYS A 170 -16.68 -6.20 -17.53
N VAL A 171 -15.53 -5.49 -17.48
CA VAL A 171 -14.75 -5.13 -18.68
C VAL A 171 -14.29 -6.41 -19.41
N PHE A 172 -13.79 -7.42 -18.69
CA PHE A 172 -13.49 -8.71 -19.32
C PHE A 172 -14.71 -9.35 -19.97
N SER A 173 -15.89 -9.27 -19.34
CA SER A 173 -17.12 -9.82 -19.89
C SER A 173 -17.55 -9.16 -21.21
N GLU A 174 -17.26 -7.87 -21.38
CA GLU A 174 -17.52 -7.14 -22.63
C GLU A 174 -16.57 -7.59 -23.75
N LEU A 175 -15.28 -7.81 -23.44
CA LEU A 175 -14.31 -8.38 -24.39
C LEU A 175 -14.63 -9.82 -24.74
N ILE A 176 -15.06 -10.64 -23.77
CA ILE A 176 -15.53 -12.01 -23.98
C ILE A 176 -16.71 -12.02 -24.96
N THR A 177 -17.67 -11.11 -24.78
CA THR A 177 -18.83 -10.99 -25.67
C THR A 177 -18.42 -10.67 -27.11
N LEU A 178 -17.45 -9.78 -27.30
CA LEU A 178 -16.91 -9.46 -28.62
C LEU A 178 -16.26 -10.66 -29.29
N VAL A 179 -15.49 -11.46 -28.53
CA VAL A 179 -14.82 -12.64 -29.05
C VAL A 179 -15.85 -13.74 -29.38
N ALA A 180 -16.81 -13.98 -28.49
CA ALA A 180 -17.86 -14.98 -28.66
C ALA A 180 -18.75 -14.70 -29.87
N GLN A 181 -18.97 -13.43 -30.20
CA GLN A 181 -19.73 -13.07 -31.42
C GLN A 181 -18.99 -13.45 -32.71
N ARG A 182 -17.65 -13.45 -32.69
CA ARG A 182 -16.82 -13.82 -33.84
C ARG A 182 -16.70 -15.34 -33.99
N ASP A 183 -16.57 -16.04 -32.88
CA ASP A 183 -16.43 -17.50 -32.81
C ASP A 183 -17.08 -18.03 -31.53
N PRO A 184 -18.25 -18.68 -31.57
CA PRO A 184 -18.88 -19.26 -30.37
C PRO A 184 -18.06 -20.36 -29.71
N GLY A 185 -17.23 -21.09 -30.47
CA GLY A 185 -16.35 -22.15 -29.97
C GLY A 185 -14.96 -21.67 -29.51
N PHE A 186 -14.79 -20.38 -29.26
CA PHE A 186 -13.50 -19.77 -28.93
C PHE A 186 -12.79 -20.40 -27.72
N ARG A 187 -11.46 -20.31 -27.73
CA ARG A 187 -10.63 -20.77 -26.60
C ARG A 187 -10.15 -19.59 -25.81
N THR A 188 -10.30 -19.68 -24.50
CA THR A 188 -9.78 -18.69 -23.55
C THR A 188 -8.74 -19.31 -22.63
N LEU A 189 -7.62 -18.59 -22.42
CA LEU A 189 -6.64 -18.88 -21.39
C LEU A 189 -6.77 -17.83 -20.28
N ILE A 190 -6.86 -18.27 -19.03
CA ILE A 190 -6.87 -17.39 -17.86
C ILE A 190 -5.67 -17.72 -17.00
N ILE A 191 -4.85 -16.71 -16.73
CA ILE A 191 -3.66 -16.80 -15.87
C ILE A 191 -4.04 -16.18 -14.54
N GLY A 192 -4.16 -17.01 -13.50
CA GLY A 192 -4.72 -16.69 -12.19
C GLY A 192 -6.15 -17.23 -12.08
N GLY A 193 -6.35 -18.24 -11.25
CA GLY A 193 -7.67 -18.87 -11.04
C GLY A 193 -8.52 -18.08 -10.06
N GLY A 194 -7.90 -17.61 -8.98
CA GLY A 194 -8.60 -16.91 -7.90
C GLY A 194 -9.84 -17.67 -7.43
N GLY A 195 -10.97 -16.98 -7.35
CA GLY A 195 -12.29 -17.57 -7.02
C GLY A 195 -12.95 -18.33 -8.17
N TYR A 196 -12.33 -18.47 -9.33
CA TYR A 196 -12.91 -19.04 -10.55
C TYR A 196 -14.16 -18.29 -11.04
N THR A 197 -14.29 -17.01 -10.74
CA THR A 197 -15.46 -16.18 -11.11
C THR A 197 -15.58 -16.09 -12.63
N VAL A 198 -14.56 -15.57 -13.31
CA VAL A 198 -14.55 -15.44 -14.79
C VAL A 198 -14.58 -16.81 -15.49
N PRO A 199 -13.84 -17.85 -15.05
CA PRO A 199 -13.95 -19.19 -15.63
C PRO A 199 -15.38 -19.77 -15.57
N ARG A 200 -16.07 -19.68 -14.42
CA ARG A 200 -17.45 -20.15 -14.25
C ARG A 200 -18.44 -19.35 -15.08
N TYR A 201 -18.26 -18.04 -15.15
CA TYR A 201 -19.03 -17.16 -16.01
C TYR A 201 -18.95 -17.60 -17.48
N LEU A 202 -17.74 -17.89 -17.99
CA LEU A 202 -17.53 -18.40 -19.36
C LEU A 202 -18.19 -19.74 -19.56
N GLU A 203 -17.97 -20.71 -18.69
CA GLU A 203 -18.56 -22.06 -18.80
C GLU A 203 -20.09 -22.03 -18.82
N THR A 204 -20.70 -21.09 -18.08
CA THR A 204 -22.15 -20.95 -17.96
C THR A 204 -22.78 -20.29 -19.19
N LEU A 205 -22.22 -19.15 -19.62
CA LEU A 205 -22.82 -18.35 -20.70
C LEU A 205 -22.36 -18.76 -22.10
N TYR A 206 -21.20 -19.40 -22.21
CA TYR A 206 -20.58 -19.78 -23.48
C TYR A 206 -20.21 -21.27 -23.46
N PRO A 207 -21.22 -22.17 -23.45
CA PRO A 207 -21.00 -23.61 -23.27
C PRO A 207 -20.21 -24.27 -24.40
N GLU A 208 -20.10 -23.65 -25.57
CA GLU A 208 -19.31 -24.15 -26.70
C GLU A 208 -17.82 -23.76 -26.59
N SER A 209 -17.50 -22.77 -25.74
CA SER A 209 -16.13 -22.30 -25.54
C SER A 209 -15.29 -23.29 -24.75
N THR A 210 -13.96 -23.20 -24.93
CA THR A 210 -12.98 -23.96 -24.14
C THR A 210 -12.27 -23.01 -23.20
N VAL A 211 -12.33 -23.29 -21.89
CA VAL A 211 -11.69 -22.47 -20.85
C VAL A 211 -10.52 -23.24 -20.25
N VAL A 212 -9.35 -22.62 -20.30
CA VAL A 212 -8.11 -23.12 -19.70
C VAL A 212 -7.67 -22.14 -18.62
N VAL A 213 -7.35 -22.63 -17.42
CA VAL A 213 -6.88 -21.84 -16.27
C VAL A 213 -5.48 -22.31 -15.88
N ILE A 214 -4.58 -21.38 -15.64
CA ILE A 214 -3.28 -21.64 -15.00
C ILE A 214 -3.34 -20.98 -13.63
N GLU A 215 -3.33 -21.79 -12.57
CA GLU A 215 -3.34 -21.35 -11.17
C GLU A 215 -2.14 -21.95 -10.46
N ILE A 216 -1.27 -21.08 -9.94
CA ILE A 216 -0.01 -21.51 -9.33
C ILE A 216 -0.23 -22.30 -8.02
N ASP A 217 -1.28 -21.96 -7.26
CA ASP A 217 -1.57 -22.60 -5.99
C ASP A 217 -2.65 -23.69 -6.09
N PRO A 218 -2.27 -24.97 -6.02
CA PRO A 218 -3.26 -26.04 -6.02
C PRO A 218 -4.21 -26.03 -4.81
N ALA A 219 -3.90 -25.26 -3.75
CA ALA A 219 -4.80 -25.11 -2.62
C ALA A 219 -5.94 -24.14 -2.96
N VAL A 220 -5.70 -23.08 -3.72
CA VAL A 220 -6.73 -22.16 -4.24
C VAL A 220 -7.72 -22.95 -5.11
N THR A 221 -7.23 -23.76 -6.04
CA THR A 221 -8.07 -24.62 -6.87
C THR A 221 -8.93 -25.58 -6.04
N ARG A 222 -8.36 -26.21 -5.00
CA ARG A 222 -9.15 -27.10 -4.10
C ARG A 222 -10.23 -26.32 -3.35
N VAL A 223 -9.90 -25.13 -2.83
CA VAL A 223 -10.88 -24.28 -2.14
C VAL A 223 -12.00 -23.84 -3.09
N ALA A 224 -11.69 -23.60 -4.36
CA ALA A 224 -12.73 -23.31 -5.37
C ALA A 224 -13.72 -24.46 -5.52
N PHE A 225 -13.25 -25.71 -5.55
CA PHE A 225 -14.13 -26.90 -5.57
C PHE A 225 -14.90 -27.11 -4.27
N ASP A 226 -14.28 -26.90 -3.13
CA ASP A 226 -14.84 -27.26 -1.84
C ASP A 226 -15.73 -26.18 -1.24
N HIS A 227 -15.47 -24.90 -1.54
CA HIS A 227 -16.11 -23.76 -0.85
C HIS A 227 -16.65 -22.67 -1.77
N LEU A 228 -16.20 -22.58 -3.03
CA LEU A 228 -16.59 -21.50 -3.96
C LEU A 228 -17.48 -21.96 -5.11
N GLY A 229 -18.02 -23.18 -5.01
CA GLY A 229 -19.03 -23.69 -5.93
C GLY A 229 -18.52 -24.00 -7.35
N LEU A 230 -17.22 -24.28 -7.52
CA LEU A 230 -16.71 -24.84 -8.76
C LEU A 230 -17.21 -26.31 -8.90
N PRO A 231 -17.96 -26.65 -9.93
CA PRO A 231 -18.50 -28.00 -10.09
C PRO A 231 -17.41 -29.06 -10.30
N ARG A 232 -17.60 -30.26 -9.73
CA ARG A 232 -16.63 -31.37 -9.90
C ARG A 232 -16.57 -31.91 -11.31
N ASP A 233 -17.64 -31.73 -12.06
CA ASP A 233 -17.82 -32.14 -13.47
C ASP A 233 -17.56 -30.97 -14.44
N THR A 234 -16.92 -29.89 -13.98
CA THR A 234 -16.57 -28.74 -14.83
C THR A 234 -15.70 -29.15 -16.03
N ARG A 235 -15.92 -28.47 -17.15
CA ARG A 235 -15.12 -28.61 -18.37
C ARG A 235 -13.89 -27.70 -18.39
N ILE A 236 -13.74 -26.86 -17.37
CA ILE A 236 -12.56 -25.97 -17.20
C ILE A 236 -11.31 -26.83 -16.99
N VAL A 237 -10.34 -26.66 -17.86
CA VAL A 237 -9.05 -27.35 -17.76
C VAL A 237 -8.12 -26.52 -16.90
N THR A 238 -7.72 -27.03 -15.74
CA THR A 238 -6.81 -26.32 -14.83
C THR A 238 -5.42 -26.94 -14.80
N TYR A 239 -4.39 -26.09 -14.97
CA TYR A 239 -2.99 -26.42 -14.72
C TYR A 239 -2.55 -25.77 -13.41
N ASN A 240 -2.18 -26.58 -12.40
CA ASN A 240 -1.62 -26.06 -11.15
C ASN A 240 -0.08 -25.97 -11.26
N GLU A 241 0.37 -25.02 -12.05
CA GLU A 241 1.78 -24.77 -12.37
C GLU A 241 2.02 -23.26 -12.51
N ASP A 242 3.29 -22.85 -12.51
CA ASP A 242 3.68 -21.49 -12.87
C ASP A 242 3.35 -21.22 -14.35
N ALA A 243 2.72 -20.08 -14.62
CA ALA A 243 2.32 -19.69 -15.98
C ALA A 243 3.53 -19.56 -16.93
N ARG A 244 4.68 -19.08 -16.44
CA ARG A 244 5.91 -18.97 -17.21
C ARG A 244 6.41 -20.32 -17.71
N MET A 245 6.14 -21.38 -16.94
CA MET A 245 6.54 -22.75 -17.28
C MET A 245 5.48 -23.48 -18.13
N THR A 246 4.22 -23.06 -18.04
CA THR A 246 3.11 -23.73 -18.70
C THR A 246 2.82 -23.15 -20.08
N VAL A 247 2.84 -21.82 -20.22
CA VAL A 247 2.57 -21.12 -21.49
C VAL A 247 3.38 -21.68 -22.67
N PRO A 248 4.70 -21.95 -22.56
CA PRO A 248 5.48 -22.53 -23.66
C PRO A 248 5.06 -23.94 -24.10
N LYS A 249 4.31 -24.66 -23.24
CA LYS A 249 3.83 -26.02 -23.54
C LYS A 249 2.49 -26.03 -24.28
N LEU A 250 1.80 -24.87 -24.34
CA LEU A 250 0.50 -24.74 -24.98
C LEU A 250 0.64 -24.58 -26.50
N ASN A 251 -0.41 -24.95 -27.23
CA ASN A 251 -0.40 -24.86 -28.67
C ASN A 251 -0.53 -23.41 -29.15
N SER A 252 0.31 -23.01 -30.07
CA SER A 252 0.34 -21.68 -30.67
C SER A 252 -0.91 -21.39 -31.51
N GLY A 253 -1.32 -20.13 -31.57
CA GLY A 253 -2.36 -19.63 -32.47
C GLY A 253 -3.79 -20.16 -32.20
N GLN A 254 -4.08 -20.65 -30.99
CA GLN A 254 -5.36 -21.26 -30.67
C GLN A 254 -6.27 -20.45 -29.75
N TYR A 255 -5.76 -19.43 -29.09
CA TYR A 255 -6.50 -18.67 -28.09
C TYR A 255 -7.04 -17.37 -28.69
N ALA A 256 -8.35 -17.21 -28.66
CA ALA A 256 -8.99 -15.96 -29.08
C ALA A 256 -8.96 -14.89 -27.96
N LEU A 257 -8.80 -15.34 -26.71
CA LEU A 257 -8.67 -14.44 -25.56
C LEU A 257 -7.68 -15.04 -24.56
N VAL A 258 -6.73 -14.21 -24.10
CA VAL A 258 -5.89 -14.52 -22.94
C VAL A 258 -6.15 -13.46 -21.89
N ILE A 259 -6.50 -13.87 -20.68
CA ILE A 259 -6.74 -12.99 -19.53
C ILE A 259 -5.63 -13.19 -18.52
N GLY A 260 -4.96 -12.10 -18.15
CA GLY A 260 -3.98 -12.05 -17.05
C GLY A 260 -4.63 -11.45 -15.80
N ASP A 261 -4.92 -12.30 -14.82
CA ASP A 261 -5.52 -11.90 -13.54
C ASP A 261 -4.77 -12.54 -12.35
N ALA A 262 -3.45 -12.62 -12.48
CA ALA A 262 -2.56 -13.17 -11.46
C ALA A 262 -1.94 -12.05 -10.63
N PHE A 263 -2.18 -12.08 -9.32
CA PHE A 263 -1.65 -11.11 -8.37
C PHE A 263 -0.99 -11.80 -7.17
N ASN A 264 0.15 -11.23 -6.75
CA ASN A 264 0.73 -11.45 -5.43
C ASN A 264 0.51 -10.15 -4.65
N ASP A 265 -0.40 -10.16 -3.68
CA ASP A 265 -0.86 -8.95 -2.99
C ASP A 265 -1.33 -7.88 -4.00
N LEU A 266 -0.59 -6.78 -4.15
CA LEU A 266 -0.93 -5.68 -5.06
C LEU A 266 -0.17 -5.72 -6.39
N SER A 267 0.68 -6.72 -6.62
CA SER A 267 1.55 -6.77 -7.79
C SER A 267 1.26 -7.97 -8.69
N VAL A 268 1.31 -7.74 -10.00
CA VAL A 268 1.45 -8.84 -10.96
C VAL A 268 2.87 -9.41 -10.81
N PRO A 269 3.05 -10.75 -10.73
CA PRO A 269 4.38 -11.35 -10.65
C PRO A 269 5.28 -10.84 -11.79
N TYR A 270 6.46 -10.31 -11.45
CA TYR A 270 7.32 -9.60 -12.40
C TYR A 270 7.62 -10.40 -13.67
N HIS A 271 7.80 -11.73 -13.55
CA HIS A 271 8.11 -12.63 -14.65
C HIS A 271 6.95 -12.84 -15.64
N LEU A 272 5.73 -12.38 -15.29
CA LEU A 272 4.54 -12.39 -16.16
C LEU A 272 4.29 -11.04 -16.84
N THR A 273 5.18 -10.07 -16.68
CA THR A 273 5.03 -8.71 -17.21
C THR A 273 6.12 -8.33 -18.21
N THR A 274 7.06 -9.23 -18.48
CA THR A 274 8.22 -8.98 -19.32
C THR A 274 7.88 -9.06 -20.81
N ARG A 275 8.71 -8.43 -21.65
CA ARG A 275 8.58 -8.50 -23.10
C ARG A 275 8.61 -9.95 -23.58
N GLU A 276 9.52 -10.74 -23.04
CA GLU A 276 9.72 -12.16 -23.40
C GLU A 276 8.46 -13.00 -23.07
N PHE A 277 7.76 -12.67 -21.98
CA PHE A 277 6.48 -13.31 -21.68
C PHE A 277 5.36 -12.83 -22.62
N ASN A 278 5.31 -11.54 -22.91
CA ASN A 278 4.33 -10.99 -23.86
C ASN A 278 4.49 -11.59 -25.28
N GLU A 279 5.73 -11.86 -25.71
CA GLU A 279 6.01 -12.56 -26.99
C GLU A 279 5.49 -14.00 -26.97
N GLN A 280 5.61 -14.72 -25.84
CA GLN A 280 5.01 -16.05 -25.68
C GLN A 280 3.48 -16.00 -25.75
N ILE A 281 2.86 -15.02 -25.07
CA ILE A 281 1.40 -14.82 -25.13
C ILE A 281 0.96 -14.47 -26.55
N ALA A 282 1.67 -13.58 -27.24
CA ALA A 282 1.37 -13.25 -28.65
C ALA A 282 1.39 -14.48 -29.55
N GLY A 283 2.33 -15.41 -29.30
CA GLY A 283 2.41 -16.69 -30.03
C GLY A 283 1.23 -17.63 -29.78
N LEU A 284 0.51 -17.51 -28.68
CA LEU A 284 -0.69 -18.30 -28.36
C LEU A 284 -1.94 -17.76 -29.03
N LEU A 285 -1.99 -16.45 -29.32
CA LEU A 285 -3.17 -15.77 -29.81
C LEU A 285 -3.48 -16.14 -31.27
N THR A 286 -4.77 -16.24 -31.57
CA THR A 286 -5.28 -16.21 -32.94
C THR A 286 -5.00 -14.84 -33.58
N PRO A 287 -5.06 -14.70 -34.93
CA PRO A 287 -4.83 -13.40 -35.59
C PRO A 287 -5.73 -12.25 -35.10
N ASP A 288 -6.94 -12.57 -34.61
CA ASP A 288 -7.89 -11.62 -34.03
C ASP A 288 -7.93 -11.70 -32.49
N GLY A 289 -6.98 -12.41 -31.90
CA GLY A 289 -6.92 -12.65 -30.47
C GLY A 289 -6.59 -11.40 -29.66
N ILE A 290 -7.08 -11.40 -28.43
CA ILE A 290 -6.91 -10.32 -27.47
C ILE A 290 -6.17 -10.84 -26.23
N TYR A 291 -5.17 -10.10 -25.78
CA TYR A 291 -4.56 -10.24 -24.46
C TYR A 291 -5.06 -9.12 -23.57
N ALA A 292 -5.75 -9.45 -22.47
CA ALA A 292 -6.31 -8.49 -21.52
C ALA A 292 -5.78 -8.76 -20.12
N VAL A 293 -5.17 -7.77 -19.49
CA VAL A 293 -4.51 -7.91 -18.19
C VAL A 293 -5.13 -6.94 -17.20
N ASN A 294 -5.48 -7.46 -16.03
CA ASN A 294 -5.86 -6.66 -14.88
C ASN A 294 -4.59 -6.02 -14.29
N VAL A 295 -4.61 -4.71 -14.07
CA VAL A 295 -3.48 -3.94 -13.54
C VAL A 295 -3.99 -2.99 -12.46
N VAL A 296 -3.42 -3.07 -11.26
CA VAL A 296 -3.70 -2.16 -10.16
C VAL A 296 -2.54 -1.17 -10.04
N ASP A 297 -2.79 0.11 -10.24
CA ASP A 297 -1.79 1.18 -10.09
C ASP A 297 -2.47 2.54 -9.89
N LYS A 298 -1.70 3.55 -9.51
CA LYS A 298 -2.10 4.95 -9.59
C LYS A 298 -1.87 5.45 -11.02
N PHE A 299 -2.88 6.08 -11.61
CA PHE A 299 -2.82 6.41 -13.03
C PHE A 299 -1.75 7.47 -13.35
N GLN A 300 -1.74 8.59 -12.64
CA GLN A 300 -0.83 9.70 -12.92
C GLN A 300 0.57 9.50 -12.31
N SER A 301 0.63 9.13 -11.05
CA SER A 301 1.89 8.96 -10.31
C SER A 301 2.49 7.56 -10.43
N GLY A 302 1.68 6.54 -10.77
CA GLY A 302 2.09 5.16 -10.93
C GLY A 302 3.14 4.95 -12.02
N ARG A 303 3.99 3.98 -11.80
CA ARG A 303 5.12 3.66 -12.71
C ARG A 303 4.93 2.34 -13.42
N PHE A 304 4.25 1.39 -12.77
CA PHE A 304 4.14 0.01 -13.26
C PHE A 304 3.23 -0.06 -14.50
N ALA A 305 2.01 0.44 -14.42
CA ALA A 305 1.07 0.40 -15.54
C ALA A 305 1.68 1.05 -16.82
N ARG A 306 2.38 2.18 -16.64
CA ARG A 306 3.06 2.86 -17.74
C ARG A 306 4.20 2.04 -18.35
N ALA A 307 5.04 1.42 -17.50
CA ALA A 307 6.12 0.55 -17.95
C ALA A 307 5.58 -0.68 -18.65
N PHE A 308 4.50 -1.27 -18.13
CA PHE A 308 3.85 -2.42 -18.73
C PHE A 308 3.24 -2.11 -20.09
N VAL A 309 2.53 -0.96 -20.24
CA VAL A 309 2.01 -0.52 -21.54
C VAL A 309 3.15 -0.28 -22.54
N HIS A 310 4.26 0.36 -22.12
CA HIS A 310 5.43 0.48 -23.00
C HIS A 310 5.99 -0.86 -23.44
N THR A 311 6.02 -1.85 -22.54
CA THR A 311 6.53 -3.19 -22.83
C THR A 311 5.60 -3.96 -23.78
N LEU A 312 4.28 -3.84 -23.58
CA LEU A 312 3.30 -4.44 -24.50
C LEU A 312 3.40 -3.85 -25.92
N LYS A 313 3.63 -2.55 -26.06
CA LYS A 313 3.80 -1.87 -27.37
C LYS A 313 5.03 -2.34 -28.14
N GLU A 314 5.99 -3.04 -27.52
CA GLU A 314 7.10 -3.70 -28.24
C GLU A 314 6.64 -4.99 -28.96
N THR A 315 5.59 -5.63 -28.43
CA THR A 315 5.11 -6.93 -28.96
C THR A 315 3.83 -6.77 -29.77
N PHE A 316 2.93 -5.87 -29.34
CA PHE A 316 1.63 -5.68 -29.94
C PHE A 316 1.48 -4.31 -30.61
N PRO A 317 1.00 -4.23 -31.87
CA PRO A 317 0.78 -2.96 -32.57
C PRO A 317 -0.34 -2.12 -31.94
N ASN A 318 -1.31 -2.75 -31.29
CA ASN A 318 -2.43 -2.05 -30.68
C ASN A 318 -2.49 -2.38 -29.18
N VAL A 319 -2.40 -1.36 -28.32
CA VAL A 319 -2.48 -1.47 -26.87
C VAL A 319 -3.43 -0.40 -26.36
N TYR A 320 -4.36 -0.81 -25.51
CA TYR A 320 -5.43 0.02 -24.96
C TYR A 320 -5.39 -0.01 -23.43
N VAL A 321 -5.66 1.11 -22.80
CA VAL A 321 -5.98 1.17 -21.35
C VAL A 321 -7.48 1.42 -21.23
N ILE A 322 -8.15 0.57 -20.49
CA ILE A 322 -9.61 0.56 -20.36
C ILE A 322 -9.96 0.70 -18.88
N ARG A 323 -10.93 1.57 -18.58
CA ARG A 323 -11.46 1.80 -17.22
C ARG A 323 -12.97 1.76 -17.22
N GLU A 324 -13.54 1.69 -16.02
CA GLU A 324 -14.98 1.80 -15.78
C GLU A 324 -15.52 3.24 -15.83
N ASP A 325 -14.65 4.23 -15.81
CA ASP A 325 -14.97 5.66 -15.86
C ASP A 325 -14.06 6.40 -16.85
N ASP A 326 -14.46 7.57 -17.28
CA ASP A 326 -13.71 8.45 -18.17
C ASP A 326 -12.91 9.55 -17.43
N ASN A 327 -12.83 9.48 -16.11
CA ASN A 327 -12.08 10.42 -15.28
C ASN A 327 -10.58 10.12 -15.28
N TRP A 328 -9.93 10.25 -16.45
CA TRP A 328 -8.51 9.97 -16.64
C TRP A 328 -7.53 10.80 -15.78
N PRO A 329 -7.84 12.03 -15.34
CA PRO A 329 -6.99 12.79 -14.43
C PRO A 329 -6.92 12.23 -13.00
N ASP A 330 -7.86 11.38 -12.60
CA ASP A 330 -7.90 10.82 -11.25
C ASP A 330 -6.67 9.94 -10.96
N ASP A 331 -5.92 10.30 -9.91
CA ASP A 331 -4.72 9.59 -9.45
C ASP A 331 -5.00 8.66 -8.25
N GLY A 332 -6.25 8.37 -7.98
CA GLY A 332 -6.61 7.32 -7.02
C GLY A 332 -6.05 5.95 -7.46
N GLN A 333 -5.76 5.08 -6.49
CA GLN A 333 -5.45 3.69 -6.80
C GLN A 333 -6.69 3.03 -7.40
N LYS A 334 -6.59 2.60 -8.65
CA LYS A 334 -7.69 1.96 -9.39
C LYS A 334 -7.20 0.74 -10.15
N THR A 335 -8.16 -0.09 -10.49
CA THR A 335 -7.94 -1.22 -11.38
C THR A 335 -8.14 -0.76 -12.83
N HIS A 336 -7.18 -1.11 -13.68
CA HIS A 336 -7.21 -0.86 -15.11
C HIS A 336 -7.15 -2.18 -15.86
N VAL A 337 -7.87 -2.30 -16.95
CA VAL A 337 -7.66 -3.41 -17.90
C VAL A 337 -6.78 -2.89 -19.03
N VAL A 338 -5.60 -3.49 -19.18
CA VAL A 338 -4.73 -3.21 -20.33
C VAL A 338 -4.98 -4.31 -21.37
N ALA A 339 -5.53 -3.92 -22.52
CA ALA A 339 -5.79 -4.84 -23.62
C ALA A 339 -4.78 -4.64 -24.75
N ALA A 340 -4.28 -5.73 -25.32
CA ALA A 340 -3.34 -5.74 -26.43
C ALA A 340 -3.81 -6.70 -27.52
N SER A 341 -3.63 -6.35 -28.80
CA SER A 341 -4.07 -7.15 -29.94
C SER A 341 -3.26 -6.86 -31.20
N VAL A 342 -3.24 -7.84 -32.11
CA VAL A 342 -2.63 -7.64 -33.45
C VAL A 342 -3.53 -6.78 -34.33
N ARG A 343 -4.83 -7.06 -34.35
CA ARG A 343 -5.83 -6.25 -35.07
C ARG A 343 -6.42 -5.19 -34.17
N PRO A 344 -6.73 -3.98 -34.68
CA PRO A 344 -7.33 -2.92 -33.87
C PRO A 344 -8.65 -3.36 -33.22
N LEU A 345 -8.82 -3.00 -31.95
CA LEU A 345 -10.10 -3.08 -31.25
C LEU A 345 -10.88 -1.79 -31.50
N SER A 346 -12.09 -1.91 -32.03
CA SER A 346 -12.99 -0.78 -32.20
C SER A 346 -13.99 -0.72 -31.05
N TYR A 347 -14.10 0.44 -30.39
CA TYR A 347 -15.13 0.69 -29.38
C TYR A 347 -16.53 0.44 -29.92
N GLU A 348 -16.78 0.82 -31.19
CA GLU A 348 -18.07 0.59 -31.84
C GLU A 348 -18.36 -0.90 -32.03
N SER A 349 -17.35 -1.71 -32.42
CA SER A 349 -17.51 -3.15 -32.53
C SER A 349 -17.79 -3.79 -31.18
N LEU A 350 -17.09 -3.36 -30.12
CA LEU A 350 -17.33 -3.81 -28.75
C LEU A 350 -18.75 -3.47 -28.29
N ARG A 351 -19.19 -2.24 -28.52
CA ARG A 351 -20.53 -1.76 -28.19
C ARG A 351 -21.61 -2.56 -28.92
N ASN A 352 -21.46 -2.73 -30.25
CA ASN A 352 -22.43 -3.42 -31.07
C ASN A 352 -22.56 -4.90 -30.66
N ALA A 353 -21.45 -5.58 -30.36
CA ALA A 353 -21.45 -6.95 -29.87
C ALA A 353 -22.22 -7.08 -28.55
N ASN A 354 -22.01 -6.17 -27.61
CA ASN A 354 -22.69 -6.22 -26.32
C ASN A 354 -24.18 -5.85 -26.41
N ILE A 355 -24.56 -4.89 -27.26
CA ILE A 355 -25.98 -4.59 -27.53
C ILE A 355 -26.68 -5.79 -28.14
N GLN A 356 -26.08 -6.44 -29.14
CA GLN A 356 -26.66 -7.62 -29.79
C GLN A 356 -26.80 -8.81 -28.81
N ALA A 357 -25.91 -8.92 -27.84
CA ALA A 357 -26.00 -9.90 -26.76
C ALA A 357 -27.03 -9.52 -25.66
N GLY A 358 -27.77 -8.42 -25.82
CA GLY A 358 -28.75 -7.96 -24.83
C GLY A 358 -28.15 -7.34 -23.56
N ARG A 359 -26.87 -7.01 -23.57
CA ARG A 359 -26.17 -6.40 -22.47
C ARG A 359 -26.25 -4.88 -22.61
N GLY A 360 -26.77 -4.15 -21.74
CA GLY A 360 -27.01 -2.70 -21.75
C GLY A 360 -25.85 -1.81 -22.25
N ALA A 361 -25.67 -0.65 -21.68
CA ALA A 361 -24.53 0.23 -21.99
C ALA A 361 -23.22 -0.37 -21.50
N LEU A 362 -22.13 -0.19 -22.28
CA LEU A 362 -20.80 -0.58 -21.86
C LEU A 362 -20.38 0.23 -20.62
N ILE A 363 -19.64 -0.41 -19.73
CA ILE A 363 -18.90 0.28 -18.67
C ILE A 363 -17.46 0.61 -19.10
N SER A 364 -16.99 -0.02 -20.20
CA SER A 364 -15.63 0.19 -20.71
C SER A 364 -15.46 1.57 -21.32
N HIS A 365 -14.49 2.33 -20.79
CA HIS A 365 -14.02 3.59 -21.37
C HIS A 365 -12.57 3.42 -21.82
N PHE A 366 -12.35 3.55 -23.13
CA PHE A 366 -11.01 3.49 -23.71
C PHE A 366 -10.31 4.82 -23.53
N MET A 367 -9.05 4.78 -23.12
CA MET A 367 -8.25 6.01 -23.07
C MET A 367 -8.07 6.57 -24.47
N PRO A 368 -8.37 7.87 -24.70
CA PRO A 368 -8.09 8.51 -25.99
C PRO A 368 -6.61 8.48 -26.36
N ASP A 369 -6.28 8.26 -27.63
CA ASP A 369 -4.89 8.11 -28.11
C ASP A 369 -3.99 9.28 -27.72
N GLU A 370 -4.46 10.52 -27.85
CA GLU A 370 -3.71 11.71 -27.43
C GLU A 370 -3.44 11.74 -25.92
N SER A 371 -4.36 11.24 -25.12
CA SER A 371 -4.20 11.11 -23.65
C SER A 371 -3.22 10.00 -23.31
N MET A 372 -3.28 8.88 -24.04
CA MET A 372 -2.35 7.77 -23.92
C MET A 372 -0.91 8.22 -24.23
N GLU A 373 -0.69 8.93 -25.34
CA GLU A 373 0.63 9.40 -25.69
C GLU A 373 1.18 10.42 -24.69
N ARG A 374 0.37 11.38 -24.25
CA ARG A 374 0.76 12.33 -23.21
C ARG A 374 1.13 11.63 -21.91
N TRP A 375 0.33 10.65 -21.50
CA TRP A 375 0.55 9.87 -20.29
C TRP A 375 1.82 9.03 -20.38
N LEU A 376 2.08 8.36 -21.50
CA LEU A 376 3.30 7.58 -21.73
C LEU A 376 4.55 8.46 -21.72
N ASN A 377 4.50 9.64 -22.34
CA ASN A 377 5.62 10.57 -22.46
C ASN A 377 5.87 11.41 -21.21
N ALA A 378 4.95 11.41 -20.23
CA ALA A 378 5.09 12.17 -18.99
C ALA A 378 6.27 11.72 -18.11
N ARG A 379 6.81 10.53 -18.34
CA ARG A 379 7.97 9.98 -17.61
C ARG A 379 8.92 9.22 -18.55
N LYS A 380 10.16 9.01 -18.06
CA LYS A 380 11.14 8.20 -18.78
C LYS A 380 10.58 6.80 -19.07
N ARG A 381 10.69 6.38 -20.33
CA ARG A 381 10.30 5.05 -20.77
C ARG A 381 11.10 3.97 -20.03
N VAL A 382 10.41 2.97 -19.50
CA VAL A 382 10.96 1.78 -18.89
C VAL A 382 10.37 0.56 -19.58
N LEU A 383 11.21 -0.36 -19.98
CA LEU A 383 10.81 -1.67 -20.52
C LEU A 383 11.08 -2.74 -19.47
N LEU A 384 10.12 -3.65 -19.33
CA LEU A 384 10.21 -4.81 -18.45
C LEU A 384 10.74 -5.98 -19.27
N THR A 385 11.89 -6.53 -18.90
CA THR A 385 12.52 -7.70 -19.54
C THR A 385 12.86 -8.73 -18.48
N ASP A 386 13.14 -9.96 -18.87
CA ASP A 386 13.53 -11.03 -17.94
C ASP A 386 14.75 -10.64 -17.09
N ASP A 387 15.68 -9.88 -17.67
CA ASP A 387 16.86 -9.37 -16.96
C ASP A 387 16.57 -8.12 -16.11
N ARG A 388 15.45 -7.43 -16.35
CA ARG A 388 15.11 -6.17 -15.69
C ARG A 388 13.61 -5.93 -15.60
N ALA A 389 12.99 -6.44 -14.57
CA ALA A 389 11.58 -6.18 -14.27
C ALA A 389 11.41 -5.72 -12.80
N PRO A 390 11.75 -4.46 -12.46
CA PRO A 390 11.70 -3.96 -11.08
C PRO A 390 10.25 -3.60 -10.64
N VAL A 391 9.31 -4.49 -10.84
CA VAL A 391 7.87 -4.29 -10.61
C VAL A 391 7.59 -3.91 -9.16
N ASP A 392 8.18 -4.61 -8.20
CA ASP A 392 7.99 -4.34 -6.77
C ASP A 392 8.47 -2.94 -6.40
N ASN A 393 9.61 -2.49 -6.96
CA ASN A 393 10.09 -1.12 -6.76
C ASN A 393 9.20 -0.07 -7.41
N MET A 394 8.52 -0.40 -8.51
CA MET A 394 7.57 0.50 -9.18
C MET A 394 6.27 0.62 -8.39
N LEU A 395 5.87 -0.45 -7.73
CA LEU A 395 4.67 -0.54 -6.89
C LEU A 395 4.95 -0.22 -5.41
N ALA A 396 6.21 0.04 -5.04
CA ALA A 396 6.59 0.33 -3.65
C ALA A 396 5.78 1.49 -3.04
N ALA A 397 5.37 2.47 -3.84
CA ALA A 397 4.49 3.54 -3.38
C ALA A 397 3.10 3.02 -2.95
N LEU A 398 2.57 2.00 -3.63
CA LEU A 398 1.31 1.33 -3.26
C LEU A 398 1.47 0.52 -1.97
N HIS A 399 2.60 -0.18 -1.83
CA HIS A 399 2.91 -0.95 -0.61
C HIS A 399 3.14 -0.06 0.61
N LEU A 400 3.73 1.12 0.42
CA LEU A 400 3.96 2.09 1.50
C LEU A 400 2.65 2.78 1.94
N GLU A 401 1.65 2.87 1.06
CA GLU A 401 0.34 3.43 1.38
C GLU A 401 -0.64 2.40 1.98
N GLY A 402 -0.19 1.16 2.13
CA GLY A 402 -0.99 0.06 2.71
C GLY A 402 -1.85 -0.66 1.67
N THR A 403 -1.85 -1.96 1.78
CA THR A 403 -2.75 -2.92 1.13
C THR A 403 -4.18 -2.40 1.14
N GLY A 404 -4.78 -2.11 0.01
CA GLY A 404 -6.16 -1.61 -0.23
C GLY A 404 -6.78 -0.82 0.95
N PRO A 405 -7.70 0.08 0.89
CA PRO A 405 -8.03 0.89 2.04
C PRO A 405 -8.33 -0.03 3.23
N SER A 406 -7.33 -0.22 4.11
CA SER A 406 -7.60 -0.82 5.39
C SER A 406 -8.78 -0.01 5.95
N ARG A 407 -9.70 -0.61 6.67
CA ARG A 407 -10.77 0.17 7.32
C ARG A 407 -10.20 1.41 8.00
N ALA A 408 -8.98 1.32 8.52
CA ALA A 408 -8.23 2.43 9.09
C ALA A 408 -7.93 3.55 8.07
N SER A 409 -7.41 3.21 6.88
CA SER A 409 -7.12 4.21 5.83
C SER A 409 -8.39 4.84 5.27
N THR A 410 -9.49 4.09 5.16
CA THR A 410 -10.79 4.63 4.76
C THR A 410 -11.28 5.68 5.76
N HIS A 411 -11.24 5.38 7.06
CA HIS A 411 -11.60 6.35 8.10
C HIS A 411 -10.63 7.53 8.17
N TYR A 412 -9.34 7.31 7.94
CA TYR A 412 -8.35 8.37 7.84
C TYR A 412 -8.66 9.33 6.67
N ASN A 413 -8.88 8.79 5.46
CA ASN A 413 -9.21 9.60 4.28
C ASN A 413 -10.54 10.34 4.46
N TYR A 414 -11.53 9.70 5.06
CA TYR A 414 -12.79 10.35 5.41
C TYR A 414 -12.59 11.50 6.43
N GLY A 415 -11.68 11.32 7.39
CA GLY A 415 -11.27 12.39 8.31
C GLY A 415 -10.64 13.58 7.58
N VAL A 416 -9.77 13.35 6.60
CA VAL A 416 -9.16 14.40 5.76
C VAL A 416 -10.23 15.15 4.96
N GLU A 417 -11.20 14.44 4.39
CA GLU A 417 -12.30 15.03 3.65
C GLU A 417 -13.21 15.90 4.56
N LEU A 418 -13.55 15.40 5.73
CA LEU A 418 -14.33 16.14 6.72
C LEU A 418 -13.62 17.41 7.21
N GLU A 419 -12.31 17.33 7.37
CA GLU A 419 -11.48 18.48 7.73
C GLU A 419 -11.47 19.56 6.63
N ALA A 420 -11.38 19.15 5.37
CA ALA A 420 -11.48 20.05 4.21
C ALA A 420 -12.86 20.72 4.11
N GLN A 421 -13.93 20.06 4.59
CA GLN A 421 -15.28 20.58 4.70
C GLN A 421 -15.50 21.46 5.95
N GLY A 422 -14.51 21.62 6.82
CA GLY A 422 -14.62 22.36 8.08
C GLY A 422 -15.40 21.65 9.19
N ARG A 423 -15.70 20.35 9.03
CA ARG A 423 -16.43 19.50 9.99
C ARG A 423 -15.48 18.93 11.04
N THR A 424 -15.03 19.79 11.94
CA THR A 424 -13.91 19.54 12.87
C THR A 424 -14.15 18.35 13.80
N GLU A 425 -15.32 18.27 14.46
CA GLU A 425 -15.65 17.18 15.39
C GLU A 425 -15.81 15.84 14.67
N ASP A 426 -16.42 15.86 13.49
CA ASP A 426 -16.59 14.66 12.67
C ASP A 426 -15.22 14.13 12.18
N ALA A 427 -14.29 15.03 11.83
CA ALA A 427 -12.92 14.66 11.46
C ALA A 427 -12.20 13.98 12.63
N ILE A 428 -12.32 14.51 13.86
CA ILE A 428 -11.77 13.88 15.08
C ILE A 428 -12.33 12.46 15.26
N ALA A 429 -13.64 12.28 15.06
CA ALA A 429 -14.28 10.97 15.19
C ALA A 429 -13.74 9.99 14.13
N ALA A 430 -13.60 10.42 12.88
CA ALA A 430 -13.09 9.60 11.79
C ALA A 430 -11.61 9.20 12.01
N TYR A 431 -10.74 10.14 12.39
CA TYR A 431 -9.36 9.83 12.75
C TYR A 431 -9.26 8.90 13.97
N SER A 432 -10.16 9.07 14.95
CA SER A 432 -10.20 8.20 16.14
C SER A 432 -10.56 6.76 15.78
N GLU A 433 -11.47 6.57 14.83
CA GLU A 433 -11.81 5.24 14.32
C GLU A 433 -10.65 4.65 13.50
N ALA A 434 -9.96 5.46 12.69
CA ALA A 434 -8.74 5.04 11.98
C ALA A 434 -7.68 4.54 12.96
N ILE A 435 -7.43 5.28 14.05
CA ILE A 435 -6.47 4.92 15.11
C ILE A 435 -6.90 3.66 15.86
N ARG A 436 -8.21 3.50 16.14
CA ARG A 436 -8.74 2.29 16.78
C ARG A 436 -8.49 1.04 15.95
N LEU A 437 -8.62 1.17 14.62
CA LEU A 437 -8.42 0.08 13.66
C LEU A 437 -6.93 -0.20 13.40
N ASP A 438 -6.11 0.86 13.35
CA ASP A 438 -4.65 0.76 13.21
C ASP A 438 -3.93 1.75 14.16
N PRO A 439 -3.58 1.29 15.37
CA PRO A 439 -2.82 2.12 16.32
C PRO A 439 -1.40 2.46 15.86
N GLY A 440 -0.93 1.90 14.75
CA GLY A 440 0.38 2.20 14.15
C GLY A 440 0.33 3.32 13.09
N LEU A 441 -0.83 3.86 12.78
CA LEU A 441 -1.00 4.87 11.73
C LEU A 441 -0.63 6.27 12.26
N SER A 442 0.67 6.62 12.19
CA SER A 442 1.23 7.89 12.71
C SER A 442 0.54 9.12 12.10
N GLN A 443 0.20 9.07 10.80
CA GLN A 443 -0.49 10.13 10.09
C GLN A 443 -1.88 10.43 10.68
N ALA A 444 -2.60 9.42 11.18
CA ALA A 444 -3.92 9.63 11.78
C ALA A 444 -3.83 10.40 13.11
N TYR A 445 -2.82 10.11 13.92
CA TYR A 445 -2.54 10.91 15.12
C TYR A 445 -2.15 12.33 14.76
N ASN A 446 -1.20 12.51 13.81
CA ASN A 446 -0.78 13.84 13.36
C ASN A 446 -1.96 14.67 12.85
N ASN A 447 -2.81 14.09 12.01
CA ASN A 447 -3.95 14.78 11.42
C ASN A 447 -5.09 14.99 12.43
N ARG A 448 -5.27 14.10 13.43
CA ARG A 448 -6.20 14.37 14.53
C ARG A 448 -5.74 15.53 15.43
N GLY A 449 -4.44 15.81 15.46
CA GLY A 449 -3.88 16.99 16.11
C GLY A 449 -4.30 18.31 15.49
N LEU A 450 -4.50 18.38 14.17
CA LEU A 450 -4.87 19.61 13.46
C LEU A 450 -6.26 20.17 13.87
N PRO A 451 -7.34 19.37 13.92
CA PRO A 451 -8.61 19.78 14.52
C PRO A 451 -8.48 20.33 15.95
N TYR A 452 -7.67 19.69 16.80
CA TYR A 452 -7.45 20.20 18.17
C TYR A 452 -6.73 21.55 18.17
N ILE A 453 -5.80 21.79 17.23
CA ILE A 453 -5.18 23.11 17.02
C ILE A 453 -6.26 24.15 16.64
N LYS A 454 -7.15 23.83 15.69
CA LYS A 454 -8.24 24.71 15.26
C LYS A 454 -9.21 25.06 16.42
N LEU A 455 -9.43 24.12 17.33
CA LEU A 455 -10.25 24.32 18.53
C LEU A 455 -9.52 25.03 19.69
N GLY A 456 -8.22 25.35 19.53
CA GLY A 456 -7.38 25.93 20.58
C GLY A 456 -6.96 24.94 21.68
N GLU A 457 -7.19 23.64 21.49
CA GLU A 457 -6.89 22.58 22.45
C GLU A 457 -5.43 22.11 22.31
N TYR A 458 -4.48 23.04 22.42
CA TYR A 458 -3.05 22.84 22.14
C TYR A 458 -2.41 21.72 22.97
N LEU A 459 -2.86 21.47 24.19
CA LEU A 459 -2.32 20.37 25.01
C LEU A 459 -2.72 19.00 24.43
N ARG A 460 -3.94 18.86 23.91
CA ARG A 460 -4.37 17.64 23.20
C ARG A 460 -3.60 17.48 21.89
N ALA A 461 -3.46 18.55 21.12
CA ALA A 461 -2.67 18.54 19.90
C ALA A 461 -1.22 18.08 20.14
N ASN A 462 -0.59 18.51 21.25
CA ASN A 462 0.74 18.03 21.65
C ASN A 462 0.76 16.53 21.95
N GLN A 463 -0.25 16.01 22.65
CA GLN A 463 -0.36 14.56 22.92
C GLN A 463 -0.48 13.75 21.64
N GLU A 464 -1.26 14.22 20.67
CA GLU A 464 -1.40 13.59 19.38
C GLU A 464 -0.08 13.58 18.58
N SER A 465 0.60 14.72 18.54
CA SER A 465 1.91 14.83 17.90
C SER A 465 2.96 13.94 18.60
N ASP A 466 2.93 13.83 19.93
CA ASP A 466 3.80 12.92 20.70
C ASP A 466 3.53 11.45 20.34
N HIS A 467 2.27 11.06 20.12
CA HIS A 467 1.94 9.74 19.65
C HIS A 467 2.45 9.50 18.23
N ALA A 468 2.23 10.44 17.32
CA ALA A 468 2.72 10.37 15.94
C ALA A 468 4.25 10.22 15.89
N ILE A 469 4.99 11.03 16.66
CA ILE A 469 6.46 10.99 16.72
C ILE A 469 6.98 9.69 17.32
N ARG A 470 6.31 9.11 18.33
CA ARG A 470 6.71 7.82 18.89
C ARG A 470 6.58 6.68 17.89
N ILE A 471 5.57 6.76 17.00
CA ILE A 471 5.31 5.75 15.97
C ILE A 471 6.28 5.96 14.80
N ASP A 472 6.37 7.20 14.31
CA ASP A 472 7.28 7.59 13.23
C ASP A 472 8.13 8.80 13.62
N PRO A 473 9.35 8.59 14.14
CA PRO A 473 10.27 9.68 14.50
C PRO A 473 10.79 10.50 13.31
N ARG A 474 10.42 10.15 12.08
CA ARG A 474 10.79 10.88 10.86
C ARG A 474 9.68 11.74 10.30
N LEU A 475 8.53 11.79 10.94
CA LEU A 475 7.37 12.56 10.50
C LEU A 475 7.58 14.06 10.81
N ALA A 476 8.20 14.80 9.90
CA ALA A 476 8.52 16.22 10.06
C ALA A 476 7.29 17.08 10.41
N GLN A 477 6.12 16.74 9.84
CA GLN A 477 4.86 17.42 10.11
C GLN A 477 4.44 17.35 11.58
N ALA A 478 4.67 16.21 12.24
CA ALA A 478 4.30 16.05 13.64
C ALA A 478 5.15 16.94 14.57
N TYR A 479 6.43 17.10 14.28
CA TYR A 479 7.28 18.07 15.00
C TYR A 479 6.81 19.50 14.74
N ASN A 480 6.51 19.86 13.48
CA ASN A 480 5.99 21.18 13.17
C ASN A 480 4.67 21.49 13.92
N ASN A 481 3.75 20.55 13.95
CA ASN A 481 2.45 20.72 14.62
C ASN A 481 2.59 20.79 16.14
N ARG A 482 3.51 20.02 16.74
CA ARG A 482 3.81 20.12 18.16
C ARG A 482 4.50 21.44 18.49
N GLY A 483 5.44 21.88 17.66
CA GLY A 483 6.07 23.18 17.76
C GLY A 483 5.06 24.32 17.69
N PHE A 484 4.09 24.25 16.75
CA PHE A 484 3.03 25.23 16.63
C PHE A 484 2.16 25.28 17.90
N SER A 485 1.80 24.14 18.44
CA SER A 485 1.07 24.06 19.70
C SER A 485 1.87 24.60 20.90
N TYR A 486 3.17 24.31 20.98
CA TYR A 486 4.05 24.92 22.01
C TYR A 486 4.14 26.43 21.86
N SER A 487 4.20 26.95 20.63
CA SER A 487 4.24 28.39 20.36
C SER A 487 2.99 29.07 20.87
N ASN A 488 1.81 28.52 20.60
CA ASN A 488 0.54 29.06 21.09
C ASN A 488 0.36 28.94 22.61
N LEU A 489 1.09 28.04 23.25
CA LEU A 489 1.18 27.96 24.72
C LEU A 489 2.25 28.87 25.32
N GLY A 490 2.90 29.74 24.54
CA GLY A 490 3.97 30.62 24.95
C GLY A 490 5.30 29.92 25.25
N GLN A 491 5.44 28.63 24.88
CA GLN A 491 6.63 27.84 25.14
C GLN A 491 7.60 27.89 23.93
N TYR A 492 7.96 29.11 23.51
CA TYR A 492 8.69 29.37 22.26
C TYR A 492 10.01 28.60 22.14
N GLN A 493 10.73 28.40 23.25
CA GLN A 493 12.00 27.69 23.24
C GLN A 493 11.78 26.19 22.84
N LYS A 494 10.71 25.55 23.33
CA LYS A 494 10.38 24.19 22.96
C LYS A 494 9.89 24.12 21.52
N ALA A 495 9.10 25.11 21.09
CA ALA A 495 8.64 25.23 19.72
C ALA A 495 9.81 25.28 18.73
N ILE A 496 10.84 26.08 19.02
CA ILE A 496 12.04 26.20 18.19
C ILE A 496 12.76 24.85 18.07
N LEU A 497 12.91 24.10 19.16
CA LEU A 497 13.55 22.77 19.11
C LEU A 497 12.78 21.80 18.19
N ASP A 498 11.47 21.84 18.22
CA ASP A 498 10.63 21.02 17.37
C ASP A 498 10.69 21.47 15.89
N TYR A 499 10.68 22.77 15.62
CA TYR A 499 10.89 23.29 14.27
C TYR A 499 12.28 22.98 13.72
N ASP A 500 13.32 23.03 14.57
CA ASP A 500 14.67 22.63 14.19
C ASP A 500 14.71 21.16 13.74
N GLU A 501 14.00 20.29 14.46
CA GLU A 501 13.92 18.88 14.10
C GLU A 501 13.07 18.67 12.83
N ALA A 502 11.95 19.39 12.68
CA ALA A 502 11.15 19.37 11.45
C ALA A 502 11.98 19.78 10.21
N ILE A 503 12.78 20.84 10.36
CA ILE A 503 13.68 21.35 9.31
C ILE A 503 14.83 20.37 9.04
N ARG A 504 15.40 19.76 10.08
CA ARG A 504 16.43 18.72 9.92
C ARG A 504 15.92 17.53 9.11
N LEU A 505 14.67 17.11 9.35
CA LEU A 505 14.01 16.00 8.65
C LEU A 505 13.58 16.39 7.22
N ASN A 506 13.11 17.63 7.05
CA ASN A 506 12.75 18.18 5.75
C ASN A 506 13.35 19.58 5.56
N PRO A 507 14.56 19.70 5.00
CA PRO A 507 15.27 20.99 4.84
C PRO A 507 14.59 22.01 3.90
N ARG A 508 13.49 21.65 3.25
CA ARG A 508 12.70 22.54 2.40
C ARG A 508 11.28 22.76 2.94
N PHE A 509 11.06 22.52 4.22
CA PHE A 509 9.74 22.66 4.85
C PHE A 509 9.45 24.14 5.14
N ALA A 510 8.93 24.86 4.15
CA ALA A 510 8.67 26.30 4.23
C ALA A 510 7.86 26.72 5.45
N LEU A 511 6.79 25.96 5.77
CA LEU A 511 5.93 26.27 6.92
C LEU A 511 6.68 26.16 8.26
N ALA A 512 7.61 25.20 8.40
CA ALA A 512 8.41 25.08 9.63
C ALA A 512 9.37 26.25 9.81
N TYR A 513 9.97 26.75 8.73
CA TYR A 513 10.76 27.99 8.78
C TYR A 513 9.87 29.18 9.16
N SER A 514 8.70 29.36 8.53
CA SER A 514 7.78 30.45 8.87
C SER A 514 7.36 30.43 10.34
N ASN A 515 6.99 29.26 10.85
CA ASN A 515 6.61 29.09 12.24
C ASN A 515 7.78 29.35 13.22
N ARG A 516 9.00 28.91 12.87
CA ARG A 516 10.20 29.18 13.66
C ARG A 516 10.55 30.67 13.66
N GLY A 517 10.40 31.33 12.51
CA GLY A 517 10.53 32.78 12.38
C GLY A 517 9.61 33.53 13.32
N SER A 518 8.31 33.15 13.34
CA SER A 518 7.35 33.73 14.28
C SER A 518 7.74 33.50 15.74
N ALA A 519 8.23 32.31 16.11
CA ALA A 519 8.71 32.04 17.45
C ALA A 519 9.97 32.83 17.82
N HIS A 520 10.84 33.13 16.84
CA HIS A 520 12.00 34.01 17.05
C HIS A 520 11.57 35.46 17.23
N ASP A 521 10.56 35.94 16.51
CA ASP A 521 10.02 37.29 16.70
C ASP A 521 9.43 37.48 18.09
N GLU A 522 8.60 36.54 18.54
CA GLU A 522 8.05 36.52 19.91
C GLU A 522 9.12 36.52 21.02
N MET A 523 10.29 35.99 20.71
CA MET A 523 11.47 36.04 21.59
C MET A 523 12.33 37.30 21.39
N SER A 524 11.84 38.31 20.68
CA SER A 524 12.54 39.55 20.37
C SER A 524 13.88 39.33 19.64
N LYS A 525 13.91 38.41 18.68
CA LYS A 525 15.09 38.10 17.84
C LYS A 525 14.78 38.38 16.35
N PRO A 526 14.55 39.67 16.01
CA PRO A 526 14.01 40.04 14.69
C PRO A 526 14.89 39.57 13.51
N GLN A 527 16.22 39.62 13.66
CA GLN A 527 17.10 39.19 12.57
C GLN A 527 16.93 37.69 12.26
N LYS A 528 16.84 36.85 13.32
CA LYS A 528 16.60 35.41 13.11
C LYS A 528 15.23 35.13 12.51
N ALA A 529 14.21 35.92 12.88
CA ALA A 529 12.89 35.83 12.31
C ALA A 529 12.93 36.14 10.81
N ILE A 530 13.58 37.23 10.41
CA ILE A 530 13.75 37.61 8.99
C ILE A 530 14.48 36.52 8.22
N ASP A 531 15.60 36.00 8.73
CA ASP A 531 16.37 34.93 8.07
C ASP A 531 15.53 33.68 7.84
N ASP A 532 14.64 33.32 8.78
CA ASP A 532 13.73 32.19 8.66
C ASP A 532 12.59 32.47 7.67
N PHE A 533 12.00 33.66 7.67
CA PHE A 533 10.98 34.01 6.68
C PHE A 533 11.56 34.09 5.26
N ASP A 534 12.80 34.54 5.11
CA ASP A 534 13.51 34.52 3.82
C ASP A 534 13.64 33.09 3.29
N ARG A 535 13.96 32.13 4.18
CA ARG A 535 13.99 30.71 3.82
C ARG A 535 12.62 30.15 3.49
N ALA A 536 11.59 30.52 4.26
CA ALA A 536 10.22 30.11 3.99
C ALA A 536 9.77 30.57 2.61
N ILE A 537 9.97 31.82 2.28
CA ILE A 537 9.63 32.42 0.98
C ILE A 537 10.46 31.81 -0.17
N LEU A 538 11.75 31.54 0.07
CA LEU A 538 12.60 30.87 -0.92
C LEU A 538 12.07 29.47 -1.29
N PHE A 539 11.57 28.71 -0.32
CA PHE A 539 11.10 27.36 -0.53
C PHE A 539 9.64 27.27 -0.99
N ASP A 540 8.82 28.23 -0.55
CA ASP A 540 7.45 28.41 -1.03
C ASP A 540 7.13 29.90 -1.24
N PRO A 541 7.33 30.43 -2.46
CA PRO A 541 7.03 31.83 -2.79
C PRO A 541 5.54 32.19 -2.74
N ARG A 542 4.65 31.22 -2.54
CA ARG A 542 3.21 31.43 -2.43
C ARG A 542 2.69 31.39 -1.00
N LEU A 543 3.57 31.28 -0.02
CA LEU A 543 3.23 31.31 1.40
C LEU A 543 3.00 32.76 1.86
N ASP A 544 1.78 33.26 1.63
CA ASP A 544 1.35 34.63 1.93
C ASP A 544 1.61 35.05 3.38
N GLY A 545 1.34 34.14 4.34
CA GLY A 545 1.62 34.35 5.76
C GLY A 545 3.10 34.66 6.07
N ALA A 546 4.05 34.11 5.29
CA ALA A 546 5.46 34.40 5.52
C ALA A 546 5.82 35.84 5.14
N TYR A 547 5.22 36.38 4.09
CA TYR A 547 5.38 37.80 3.74
C TYR A 547 4.73 38.71 4.80
N VAL A 548 3.50 38.41 5.25
CA VAL A 548 2.85 39.21 6.30
C VAL A 548 3.69 39.24 7.56
N ASN A 549 4.20 38.09 8.01
CA ASN A 549 4.98 37.99 9.23
C ASN A 549 6.35 38.70 9.08
N ARG A 550 7.04 38.57 7.95
CA ARG A 550 8.29 39.28 7.69
C ARG A 550 8.05 40.79 7.60
N GLY A 551 7.01 41.22 6.88
CA GLY A 551 6.60 42.61 6.81
C GLY A 551 6.28 43.20 8.17
N TYR A 552 5.65 42.44 9.06
CA TYR A 552 5.38 42.84 10.44
C TYR A 552 6.68 43.04 11.25
N VAL A 553 7.66 42.17 11.07
CA VAL A 553 8.98 42.35 11.70
C VAL A 553 9.68 43.60 11.17
N TYR A 554 9.63 43.85 9.84
CA TYR A 554 10.19 45.08 9.27
C TYR A 554 9.47 46.33 9.77
N LEU A 555 8.14 46.28 9.92
CA LEU A 555 7.36 47.37 10.49
C LEU A 555 7.82 47.72 11.91
N ASN A 556 7.99 46.70 12.77
CA ASN A 556 8.41 46.85 14.16
C ASN A 556 9.87 47.31 14.28
N THR A 557 10.72 47.01 13.32
CA THR A 557 12.13 47.45 13.27
C THR A 557 12.32 48.79 12.56
N GLY A 558 11.25 49.36 12.00
CA GLY A 558 11.22 50.67 11.36
C GLY A 558 11.62 50.69 9.89
N ASP A 559 11.78 49.52 9.24
CA ASP A 559 12.06 49.42 7.80
C ASP A 559 10.72 49.43 7.02
N LEU A 560 10.10 50.62 6.98
CA LEU A 560 8.73 50.79 6.45
C LEU A 560 8.64 50.45 4.99
N GLU A 561 9.68 50.68 4.19
CA GLU A 561 9.67 50.38 2.75
C GLU A 561 9.58 48.87 2.53
N LYS A 562 10.43 48.07 3.16
CA LYS A 562 10.39 46.61 3.06
C LYS A 562 9.11 46.03 3.64
N ALA A 563 8.57 46.62 4.71
CA ALA A 563 7.29 46.20 5.27
C ALA A 563 6.16 46.35 4.22
N ILE A 564 6.09 47.52 3.55
CA ILE A 564 5.08 47.78 2.50
C ILE A 564 5.25 46.81 1.33
N ASP A 565 6.48 46.57 0.86
CA ASP A 565 6.75 45.64 -0.24
C ASP A 565 6.29 44.20 0.11
N ASP A 566 6.50 43.77 1.32
CA ASP A 566 6.06 42.45 1.79
C ASP A 566 4.53 42.36 1.87
N PHE A 567 3.86 43.39 2.39
CA PHE A 567 2.40 43.40 2.41
C PHE A 567 1.80 43.49 1.00
N ASP A 568 2.44 44.20 0.05
CA ASP A 568 2.08 44.22 -1.34
C ASP A 568 2.15 42.83 -1.97
N ASN A 569 3.22 42.09 -1.69
CA ASN A 569 3.38 40.70 -2.15
C ASN A 569 2.29 39.79 -1.55
N ALA A 570 2.01 39.91 -0.25
CA ALA A 570 0.99 39.13 0.42
C ALA A 570 -0.42 39.39 -0.16
N ILE A 571 -0.76 40.65 -0.38
CA ILE A 571 -2.03 41.08 -1.01
C ILE A 571 -2.11 40.57 -2.47
N GLY A 572 -0.99 40.60 -3.18
CA GLY A 572 -0.91 40.05 -4.54
C GLY A 572 -1.20 38.54 -4.58
N LEU A 573 -0.86 37.80 -3.55
CA LEU A 573 -1.12 36.37 -3.41
C LEU A 573 -2.55 36.07 -2.94
N ASP A 574 -3.03 36.78 -1.92
CA ASP A 574 -4.41 36.74 -1.45
C ASP A 574 -5.00 38.14 -1.26
N PRO A 575 -5.78 38.66 -2.21
CA PRO A 575 -6.45 39.95 -2.11
C PRO A 575 -7.50 40.08 -0.99
N ARG A 576 -7.80 39.01 -0.28
CA ARG A 576 -8.73 39.00 0.85
C ARG A 576 -8.04 38.92 2.22
N LEU A 577 -6.74 39.04 2.25
CA LEU A 577 -5.93 38.91 3.46
C LEU A 577 -5.99 40.20 4.31
N VAL A 578 -7.01 40.28 5.17
CA VAL A 578 -7.31 41.49 5.97
C VAL A 578 -6.09 42.02 6.74
N LEU A 579 -5.30 41.12 7.38
CA LEU A 579 -4.12 41.51 8.15
C LEU A 579 -3.05 42.22 7.33
N ALA A 580 -2.90 41.88 6.06
CA ALA A 580 -1.95 42.56 5.18
C ALA A 580 -2.34 44.03 4.93
N TYR A 581 -3.61 44.30 4.70
CA TYR A 581 -4.13 45.67 4.55
C TYR A 581 -4.01 46.47 5.85
N VAL A 582 -4.39 45.87 7.00
CA VAL A 582 -4.27 46.54 8.32
C VAL A 582 -2.82 46.94 8.61
N ASN A 583 -1.87 46.01 8.41
CA ASN A 583 -0.47 46.27 8.67
C ASN A 583 0.13 47.25 7.66
N ARG A 584 -0.26 47.21 6.37
CA ARG A 584 0.18 48.17 5.37
C ARG A 584 -0.37 49.56 5.63
N ALA A 585 -1.64 49.67 6.05
CA ALA A 585 -2.22 50.95 6.49
C ALA A 585 -1.41 51.57 7.65
N LEU A 586 -1.02 50.74 8.64
CA LEU A 586 -0.17 51.20 9.76
C LEU A 586 1.21 51.66 9.26
N ALA A 587 1.84 50.91 8.33
CA ALA A 587 3.10 51.29 7.73
C ALA A 587 3.00 52.65 6.99
N TYR A 588 1.92 52.89 6.21
CA TYR A 588 1.65 54.14 5.54
C TYR A 588 1.40 55.28 6.53
N THR A 589 0.72 55.05 7.63
CA THR A 589 0.56 56.05 8.70
C THR A 589 1.89 56.46 9.29
N LEU A 590 2.78 55.51 9.61
CA LEU A 590 4.11 55.77 10.14
C LEU A 590 5.02 56.47 9.13
N GLN A 591 4.78 56.28 7.80
CA GLN A 591 5.47 56.95 6.72
C GLN A 591 4.91 58.37 6.47
N GLY A 592 3.77 58.75 7.07
CA GLY A 592 3.10 60.03 6.86
C GLY A 592 2.21 60.06 5.59
N ASN A 593 1.84 58.91 5.03
CA ASN A 593 0.99 58.80 3.87
C ASN A 593 -0.46 58.49 4.26
N ASP A 594 -1.13 59.47 4.85
CA ASP A 594 -2.50 59.35 5.37
C ASP A 594 -3.54 58.98 4.29
N ALA A 595 -3.29 59.27 3.02
CA ALA A 595 -4.22 58.94 1.93
C ALA A 595 -4.24 57.41 1.72
N LYS A 596 -3.09 56.83 1.45
CA LYS A 596 -2.98 55.36 1.25
C LYS A 596 -3.37 54.56 2.51
N SER A 597 -3.06 55.09 3.71
CA SER A 597 -3.46 54.49 4.95
C SER A 597 -5.00 54.37 5.04
N ARG A 598 -5.74 55.41 4.70
CA ARG A 598 -7.21 55.41 4.72
C ARG A 598 -7.80 54.47 3.69
N ASP A 599 -7.19 54.39 2.50
CA ASP A 599 -7.66 53.50 1.43
C ASP A 599 -7.54 52.01 1.90
N ASP A 600 -6.41 51.62 2.45
CA ASP A 600 -6.19 50.26 2.99
C ASP A 600 -7.11 49.95 4.18
N ALA A 601 -7.29 50.91 5.08
CA ALA A 601 -8.20 50.75 6.21
C ALA A 601 -9.66 50.55 5.74
N ALA A 602 -10.10 51.27 4.69
CA ALA A 602 -11.42 51.12 4.09
C ALA A 602 -11.59 49.69 3.52
N ILE A 603 -10.59 49.19 2.78
CA ILE A 603 -10.60 47.82 2.24
C ILE A 603 -10.64 46.78 3.39
N ALA A 604 -9.85 46.97 4.44
CA ALA A 604 -9.84 46.05 5.58
C ALA A 604 -11.22 45.97 6.25
N ILE A 605 -11.93 47.10 6.41
CA ILE A 605 -13.29 47.17 6.95
C ILE A 605 -14.29 46.45 6.01
N GLU A 606 -14.18 46.68 4.71
CA GLU A 606 -15.01 46.03 3.70
C GLU A 606 -14.84 44.50 3.73
N LEU A 607 -13.64 44.03 4.00
CA LEU A 607 -13.30 42.62 4.16
C LEU A 607 -13.69 42.03 5.54
N GLY A 608 -14.26 42.84 6.44
CA GLY A 608 -14.81 42.39 7.72
C GLY A 608 -13.91 42.66 8.94
N PHE A 609 -12.96 43.62 8.85
CA PHE A 609 -12.21 44.05 10.03
C PHE A 609 -13.09 44.94 10.92
N ASP A 610 -13.45 44.44 12.10
CA ASP A 610 -14.16 45.24 13.07
C ASP A 610 -13.19 46.20 13.78
N VAL A 611 -13.41 47.50 13.56
CA VAL A 611 -12.71 48.54 14.33
C VAL A 611 -13.43 48.64 15.68
N VAL A 612 -12.88 48.04 16.74
CA VAL A 612 -13.35 48.21 18.13
C VAL A 612 -12.79 49.51 18.70
#